data_66e8b719bcdb0cea9f22ad873c4ccf15
#
_entry.id   66e8b719bcdb0cea9f22ad873c4ccf15
#
_cell.length_a   1.000
_cell.length_b   1.000
_cell.length_c   1.000
_cell.angle_alpha   90.00
_cell.angle_beta   90.00
_cell.angle_gamma   90.00
#
_symmetry.space_group_name_H-M   'P 1'
#
loop_
_entity.id
_entity.type
_entity.pdbx_description
1 polymer ?
#
loop_
_entity_poly.entity_id
_entity_poly.type
_entity_poly.pdbx_seq_one_letter_code
_entity_poly.pdbx_strand_id
1 'polypeptide(L)'
;MLHRLGATIGALSLLLGAQLAQAAEVNLYTTREPGLIRPLLDRFTQKTGTTVNTVFVQGGLAERLAAEGTRSPADVAMVVDIGNLMDLVDRNLSQPVKSEVLEAAIPAGLRGEDGRWFALSTRARAIYVSRERVPEAEGAKLAYEDLADPRFKGKVCIRSGQHPYNTALFSALLVEHDEAWLRDYLTKLKGNLARRPGGGDREVARDIRAGICDVGLANTYYQGLMLSGKGGEEQRSWGQAIRVVLPNDGAMVNVSGAVVARHAPNREEAVKLLEFLASPEAQALYAEANFEYPVRADAPLHPIVAGFGTLKVGAISLPEIAARRARASQILDEVGFDR
;
A
#
# COMPACT_ATOMS: atom_id res chain seq x y z
N MET A 1 -52.09 31.34 73.02
CA MET A 1 -50.64 31.13 72.91
C MET A 1 -50.40 29.85 72.17
N LEU A 2 -50.20 29.83 70.86
CA LEU A 2 -49.91 28.63 70.09
C LEU A 2 -48.65 28.95 69.18
N HIS A 3 -47.60 28.20 69.48
CA HIS A 3 -46.37 28.22 68.63
C HIS A 3 -46.61 27.36 67.42
N ARG A 4 -46.41 27.90 66.24
CA ARG A 4 -46.30 27.14 64.99
C ARG A 4 -44.79 26.97 64.58
N LEU A 5 -44.30 25.76 64.66
CA LEU A 5 -43.05 25.36 64.08
C LEU A 5 -43.28 25.19 62.54
N GLY A 6 -42.55 25.92 61.77
CA GLY A 6 -42.45 25.73 60.31
C GLY A 6 -41.27 24.79 59.99
N ALA A 7 -41.55 23.65 59.40
CA ALA A 7 -40.54 22.74 58.88
C ALA A 7 -40.24 23.10 57.45
N THR A 8 -39.01 23.56 57.18
CA THR A 8 -38.48 23.82 55.84
C THR A 8 -37.87 22.51 55.30
N ILE A 9 -38.54 21.91 54.34
CA ILE A 9 -38.04 20.76 53.57
C ILE A 9 -37.12 21.29 52.45
N GLY A 10 -35.82 21.10 52.64
CA GLY A 10 -34.82 21.41 51.58
C GLY A 10 -34.81 20.27 50.52
N ALA A 11 -35.33 20.57 49.35
CA ALA A 11 -35.22 19.67 48.18
C ALA A 11 -33.80 19.74 47.64
N LEU A 12 -33.00 18.72 47.91
CA LEU A 12 -31.66 18.52 47.29
C LEU A 12 -31.85 17.94 45.90
N SER A 13 -31.85 18.79 44.87
CA SER A 13 -31.91 18.37 43.49
C SER A 13 -30.54 17.79 43.06
N LEU A 14 -30.44 16.45 43.01
CA LEU A 14 -29.34 15.75 42.36
C LEU A 14 -29.41 15.97 40.85
N LEU A 15 -28.65 16.96 40.36
CA LEU A 15 -28.33 17.06 38.95
C LEU A 15 -27.38 15.92 38.60
N LEU A 16 -27.91 14.76 38.16
CA LEU A 16 -27.14 13.80 37.37
C LEU A 16 -26.81 14.46 36.04
N GLY A 17 -25.61 15.00 35.92
CA GLY A 17 -25.03 15.39 34.66
C GLY A 17 -24.83 14.10 33.83
N ALA A 18 -25.77 13.82 32.92
CA ALA A 18 -25.51 12.87 31.85
C ALA A 18 -24.37 13.47 31.00
N GLN A 19 -23.13 13.05 31.24
CA GLN A 19 -22.07 13.23 30.29
C GLN A 19 -22.52 12.48 29.03
N LEU A 20 -22.97 13.24 28.03
CA LEU A 20 -23.10 12.71 26.67
C LEU A 20 -21.71 12.21 26.31
N ALA A 21 -21.52 10.89 26.33
CA ALA A 21 -20.30 10.28 25.81
C ALA A 21 -20.18 10.74 24.36
N GLN A 22 -19.23 11.63 24.09
CA GLN A 22 -18.91 12.02 22.73
C GLN A 22 -18.55 10.74 21.98
N ALA A 23 -19.23 10.48 20.87
CA ALA A 23 -18.94 9.30 20.06
C ALA A 23 -17.46 9.33 19.70
N ALA A 24 -16.76 8.23 19.97
CA ALA A 24 -15.36 8.13 19.65
C ALA A 24 -15.16 8.28 18.14
N GLU A 25 -14.15 9.03 17.75
CA GLU A 25 -13.83 9.25 16.33
C GLU A 25 -12.33 9.12 16.09
N VAL A 26 -11.97 8.79 14.84
CA VAL A 26 -10.60 8.78 14.35
C VAL A 26 -10.54 9.40 12.96
N ASN A 27 -9.58 10.29 12.74
CA ASN A 27 -9.40 11.00 11.48
C ASN A 27 -8.27 10.35 10.69
N LEU A 28 -8.63 9.67 9.58
CA LEU A 28 -7.72 8.96 8.70
C LEU A 28 -7.41 9.82 7.46
N TYR A 29 -6.16 10.23 7.31
CA TYR A 29 -5.64 10.76 6.05
C TYR A 29 -5.02 9.64 5.23
N THR A 30 -5.41 9.50 3.97
CA THR A 30 -4.93 8.36 3.18
C THR A 30 -4.73 8.69 1.71
N THR A 31 -3.69 8.07 1.11
CA THR A 31 -3.52 8.01 -0.35
C THR A 31 -4.17 6.77 -0.96
N ARG A 32 -4.79 5.91 -0.13
CA ARG A 32 -5.50 4.72 -0.59
C ARG A 32 -6.83 5.09 -1.19
N GLU A 33 -7.15 4.54 -2.37
CA GLU A 33 -8.45 4.73 -3.02
C GLU A 33 -9.59 4.38 -2.04
N PRO A 34 -10.60 5.25 -1.88
CA PRO A 34 -11.67 5.05 -0.89
C PRO A 34 -12.39 3.71 -1.00
N GLY A 35 -12.64 3.24 -2.22
CA GLY A 35 -13.30 1.95 -2.46
C GLY A 35 -12.54 0.73 -1.95
N LEU A 36 -11.22 0.84 -1.79
CA LEU A 36 -10.36 -0.24 -1.32
C LEU A 36 -10.20 -0.29 0.21
N ILE A 37 -10.49 0.80 0.91
CA ILE A 37 -10.35 0.86 2.37
C ILE A 37 -11.69 0.92 3.10
N ARG A 38 -12.73 1.48 2.48
CA ARG A 38 -14.04 1.66 3.10
C ARG A 38 -14.61 0.38 3.75
N PRO A 39 -14.60 -0.82 3.12
CA PRO A 39 -15.16 -2.01 3.75
C PRO A 39 -14.53 -2.34 5.11
N LEU A 40 -13.23 -2.06 5.27
CA LEU A 40 -12.51 -2.27 6.52
C LEU A 40 -12.91 -1.23 7.57
N LEU A 41 -13.03 0.04 7.15
CA LEU A 41 -13.41 1.13 8.05
C LEU A 41 -14.86 0.99 8.54
N ASP A 42 -15.77 0.61 7.64
CA ASP A 42 -17.18 0.32 7.99
C ASP A 42 -17.25 -0.82 9.01
N ARG A 43 -16.43 -1.87 8.82
CA ARG A 43 -16.36 -3.00 9.75
C ARG A 43 -15.78 -2.60 11.11
N PHE A 44 -14.75 -1.75 11.13
CA PHE A 44 -14.22 -1.19 12.36
C PHE A 44 -15.28 -0.41 13.13
N THR A 45 -16.00 0.50 12.45
CA THR A 45 -17.08 1.29 13.05
C THR A 45 -18.19 0.39 13.59
N GLN A 46 -18.62 -0.62 12.84
CA GLN A 46 -19.64 -1.59 13.32
C GLN A 46 -19.22 -2.31 14.61
N LYS A 47 -17.93 -2.64 14.72
CA LYS A 47 -17.40 -3.43 15.84
C LYS A 47 -17.13 -2.58 17.08
N THR A 48 -16.71 -1.35 16.91
CA THR A 48 -16.22 -0.50 18.00
C THR A 48 -17.15 0.64 18.37
N GLY A 49 -18.04 1.05 17.47
CA GLY A 49 -18.82 2.28 17.59
C GLY A 49 -18.01 3.55 17.25
N THR A 50 -16.70 3.44 16.99
CA THR A 50 -15.84 4.58 16.64
C THR A 50 -16.05 4.98 15.18
N THR A 51 -16.36 6.26 14.93
CA THR A 51 -16.51 6.79 13.58
C THR A 51 -15.14 7.04 12.97
N VAL A 52 -14.95 6.63 11.69
CA VAL A 52 -13.74 6.93 10.93
C VAL A 52 -14.01 8.04 9.91
N ASN A 53 -13.47 9.23 10.17
CA ASN A 53 -13.49 10.35 9.23
C ASN A 53 -12.33 10.22 8.26
N THR A 54 -12.61 10.04 6.97
CA THR A 54 -11.56 9.78 5.98
C THR A 54 -11.34 10.97 5.07
N VAL A 55 -10.08 11.39 4.94
CA VAL A 55 -9.62 12.39 3.98
C VAL A 55 -8.72 11.70 2.95
N PHE A 56 -9.20 11.61 1.72
CA PHE A 56 -8.40 11.11 0.60
C PHE A 56 -7.51 12.22 0.05
N VAL A 57 -6.20 11.92 -0.07
CA VAL A 57 -5.18 12.80 -0.62
C VAL A 57 -4.47 12.07 -1.76
N GLN A 58 -4.61 12.58 -2.98
CA GLN A 58 -4.03 11.92 -4.15
C GLN A 58 -2.48 11.88 -4.11
N GLY A 59 -1.86 12.88 -3.47
CA GLY A 59 -0.42 12.99 -3.27
C GLY A 59 -0.08 14.13 -2.33
N GLY A 60 1.19 14.24 -1.87
CA GLY A 60 1.62 15.31 -0.98
C GLY A 60 1.07 15.20 0.45
N LEU A 61 0.81 13.98 0.93
CA LEU A 61 0.25 13.77 2.26
C LEU A 61 1.23 14.23 3.36
N ALA A 62 2.51 13.95 3.20
CA ALA A 62 3.55 14.39 4.14
C ALA A 62 3.67 15.93 4.17
N GLU A 63 3.64 16.57 3.00
CA GLU A 63 3.63 18.04 2.86
C GLU A 63 2.43 18.65 3.58
N ARG A 64 1.26 18.06 3.39
CA ARG A 64 0.03 18.51 4.04
C ARG A 64 0.13 18.42 5.56
N LEU A 65 0.53 17.27 6.11
CA LEU A 65 0.71 17.09 7.55
C LEU A 65 1.74 18.06 8.13
N ALA A 66 2.85 18.27 7.41
CA ALA A 66 3.87 19.23 7.82
C ALA A 66 3.34 20.67 7.85
N ALA A 67 2.54 21.06 6.85
CA ALA A 67 1.93 22.39 6.78
C ALA A 67 0.84 22.60 7.86
N GLU A 68 0.06 21.60 8.17
CA GLU A 68 -0.95 21.64 9.24
C GLU A 68 -0.29 21.68 10.64
N GLY A 69 0.85 20.99 10.82
CA GLY A 69 1.64 20.95 12.07
C GLY A 69 0.80 20.51 13.28
N THR A 70 0.87 21.26 14.38
CA THR A 70 0.11 20.97 15.63
C THR A 70 -1.39 21.18 15.49
N ARG A 71 -1.86 21.77 14.39
CA ARG A 71 -3.29 22.00 14.11
C ARG A 71 -3.89 20.88 13.25
N SER A 72 -3.08 19.91 12.85
CA SER A 72 -3.60 18.78 12.06
C SER A 72 -4.63 18.00 12.85
N PRO A 73 -5.82 17.75 12.30
CA PRO A 73 -6.79 16.86 12.91
C PRO A 73 -6.49 15.38 12.65
N ALA A 74 -5.48 15.05 11.84
CA ALA A 74 -5.16 13.69 11.47
C ALA A 74 -4.69 12.86 12.66
N ASP A 75 -5.31 11.71 12.88
CA ASP A 75 -4.90 10.72 13.88
C ASP A 75 -4.04 9.63 13.25
N VAL A 76 -4.42 9.19 12.05
CA VAL A 76 -3.71 8.16 11.27
C VAL A 76 -3.39 8.70 9.89
N ALA A 77 -2.16 8.50 9.44
CA ALA A 77 -1.77 8.68 8.04
C ALA A 77 -1.45 7.33 7.41
N MET A 78 -2.20 6.96 6.35
CA MET A 78 -2.04 5.70 5.63
C MET A 78 -1.65 5.95 4.18
N VAL A 79 -0.57 5.33 3.74
CA VAL A 79 -0.02 5.48 2.40
C VAL A 79 0.21 4.12 1.72
N VAL A 80 0.31 4.14 0.39
CA VAL A 80 0.36 2.92 -0.44
C VAL A 80 1.74 2.59 -1.01
N ASP A 81 2.79 3.15 -0.42
CA ASP A 81 4.18 2.95 -0.88
C ASP A 81 5.16 3.18 0.26
N ILE A 82 6.21 2.33 0.33
CA ILE A 82 7.22 2.43 1.39
C ILE A 82 7.95 3.76 1.39
N GLY A 83 8.25 4.33 0.21
CA GLY A 83 8.92 5.63 0.14
C GLY A 83 8.07 6.75 0.74
N ASN A 84 6.76 6.76 0.47
CA ASN A 84 5.84 7.72 1.09
C ASN A 84 5.67 7.46 2.59
N LEU A 85 5.77 6.20 3.02
CA LEU A 85 5.69 5.83 4.43
C LEU A 85 6.93 6.32 5.19
N MET A 86 8.12 6.12 4.62
CA MET A 86 9.36 6.62 5.21
C MET A 86 9.44 8.14 5.20
N ASP A 87 8.89 8.82 4.20
CA ASP A 87 8.81 10.29 4.18
C ASP A 87 8.03 10.85 5.39
N LEU A 88 6.97 10.16 5.85
CA LEU A 88 6.27 10.51 7.09
C LEU A 88 7.15 10.32 8.33
N VAL A 89 7.96 9.27 8.37
CA VAL A 89 8.86 8.95 9.49
C VAL A 89 10.03 9.92 9.53
N ASP A 90 10.72 10.09 8.41
CA ASP A 90 11.94 10.89 8.28
C ASP A 90 11.68 12.38 8.56
N ARG A 91 10.52 12.88 8.17
CA ARG A 91 10.06 14.25 8.50
C ARG A 91 9.50 14.37 9.92
N ASN A 92 9.57 13.30 10.72
CA ASN A 92 9.08 13.31 12.09
C ASN A 92 7.59 13.68 12.20
N LEU A 93 6.78 13.20 11.25
CA LEU A 93 5.32 13.37 11.20
C LEU A 93 4.57 12.22 11.87
N SER A 94 5.28 11.23 12.39
CA SER A 94 4.77 10.08 13.13
C SER A 94 5.22 10.09 14.58
N GLN A 95 4.48 9.39 15.44
CA GLN A 95 4.86 9.11 16.80
C GLN A 95 5.02 7.61 17.05
N PRO A 96 5.86 7.16 17.99
CA PRO A 96 6.01 5.75 18.31
C PRO A 96 4.75 5.19 18.96
N VAL A 97 4.41 3.96 18.59
CA VAL A 97 3.35 3.16 19.18
C VAL A 97 3.95 1.88 19.73
N LYS A 98 3.73 1.60 20.99
CA LYS A 98 4.03 0.32 21.61
C LYS A 98 2.71 -0.45 21.74
N SER A 99 2.58 -1.55 21.01
CA SER A 99 1.39 -2.41 21.03
C SER A 99 1.82 -3.86 20.82
N GLU A 100 1.62 -4.69 21.83
CA GLU A 100 1.86 -6.13 21.75
C GLU A 100 1.00 -6.79 20.64
N VAL A 101 -0.19 -6.26 20.39
CA VAL A 101 -1.11 -6.72 19.34
C VAL A 101 -0.47 -6.51 17.96
N LEU A 102 0.05 -5.30 17.69
CA LEU A 102 0.70 -4.98 16.41
C LEU A 102 2.01 -5.76 16.24
N GLU A 103 2.79 -5.88 17.33
CA GLU A 103 4.06 -6.61 17.31
C GLU A 103 3.87 -8.12 17.06
N ALA A 104 2.82 -8.70 17.60
CA ALA A 104 2.47 -10.10 17.37
C ALA A 104 1.86 -10.33 15.96
N ALA A 105 1.12 -9.35 15.43
CA ALA A 105 0.42 -9.45 14.15
C ALA A 105 1.32 -9.19 12.94
N ILE A 106 2.28 -8.26 13.05
CA ILE A 106 3.06 -7.75 11.93
C ILE A 106 4.53 -8.19 12.10
N PRO A 107 5.09 -8.97 11.17
CA PRO A 107 6.50 -9.38 11.20
C PRO A 107 7.46 -8.19 11.33
N ALA A 108 8.60 -8.37 11.98
CA ALA A 108 9.58 -7.32 12.25
C ALA A 108 10.04 -6.57 10.98
N GLY A 109 10.23 -7.27 9.85
CA GLY A 109 10.60 -6.64 8.57
C GLY A 109 9.47 -5.80 7.92
N LEU A 110 8.25 -5.83 8.48
CA LEU A 110 7.08 -5.10 7.99
C LEU A 110 6.61 -4.01 8.97
N ARG A 111 7.43 -3.63 9.93
CA ARG A 111 7.17 -2.56 10.89
C ARG A 111 8.46 -1.86 11.32
N GLY A 112 8.34 -0.63 11.80
CA GLY A 112 9.46 0.09 12.39
C GLY A 112 9.90 -0.52 13.73
N GLU A 113 11.19 -0.68 13.95
CA GLU A 113 11.72 -1.17 15.23
C GLU A 113 11.34 -0.25 16.41
N ASP A 114 11.20 1.03 16.11
CA ASP A 114 10.79 2.06 17.08
C ASP A 114 9.25 2.25 17.15
N GLY A 115 8.47 1.42 16.44
CA GLY A 115 7.02 1.49 16.42
C GLY A 115 6.42 2.71 15.69
N ARG A 116 7.20 3.38 14.83
CA ARG A 116 6.72 4.59 14.12
C ARG A 116 5.93 4.31 12.87
N TRP A 117 5.98 3.10 12.31
CA TRP A 117 5.22 2.69 11.14
C TRP A 117 4.89 1.20 11.15
N PHE A 118 3.78 0.85 10.50
CA PHE A 118 3.27 -0.51 10.40
C PHE A 118 2.75 -0.77 8.98
N ALA A 119 3.21 -1.84 8.35
CA ALA A 119 2.59 -2.32 7.13
C ALA A 119 1.24 -2.97 7.45
N LEU A 120 0.27 -2.76 6.57
CA LEU A 120 -1.10 -3.29 6.72
C LEU A 120 -1.48 -4.23 5.58
N SER A 121 -0.79 -4.18 4.46
CA SER A 121 -0.84 -5.16 3.38
C SER A 121 0.44 -5.12 2.56
N THR A 122 0.71 -6.19 1.81
CA THR A 122 1.85 -6.25 0.90
C THR A 122 1.40 -6.57 -0.53
N ARG A 123 2.21 -6.21 -1.50
CA ARG A 123 2.06 -6.60 -2.91
C ARG A 123 3.41 -6.76 -3.56
N ALA A 124 3.51 -7.70 -4.48
CA ALA A 124 4.72 -7.88 -5.26
C ALA A 124 4.66 -7.06 -6.55
N ARG A 125 5.79 -6.48 -6.94
CA ARG A 125 6.01 -6.06 -8.31
C ARG A 125 6.26 -7.31 -9.12
N ALA A 126 5.49 -7.53 -10.18
CA ALA A 126 5.51 -8.76 -10.95
C ALA A 126 5.77 -8.46 -12.42
N ILE A 127 6.12 -9.49 -13.16
CA ILE A 127 6.18 -9.45 -14.62
C ILE A 127 4.86 -10.01 -15.14
N TYR A 128 4.13 -9.20 -15.90
CA TYR A 128 3.00 -9.66 -16.68
C TYR A 128 3.50 -10.20 -18.00
N VAL A 129 3.07 -11.39 -18.36
CA VAL A 129 3.42 -12.03 -19.63
C VAL A 129 2.19 -12.43 -20.42
N SER A 130 2.22 -12.27 -21.73
CA SER A 130 1.16 -12.72 -22.63
C SER A 130 0.99 -14.22 -22.54
N ARG A 131 -0.23 -14.70 -22.27
CA ARG A 131 -0.53 -16.15 -22.28
C ARG A 131 -0.39 -16.76 -23.66
N GLU A 132 -0.66 -15.98 -24.70
CA GLU A 132 -0.68 -16.41 -26.08
C GLU A 132 0.72 -16.42 -26.73
N ARG A 133 1.53 -15.36 -26.44
CA ARG A 133 2.78 -15.09 -27.18
C ARG A 133 4.05 -15.46 -26.43
N VAL A 134 3.97 -15.65 -25.11
CA VAL A 134 5.12 -16.09 -24.30
C VAL A 134 4.85 -17.50 -23.78
N PRO A 135 5.65 -18.50 -24.20
CA PRO A 135 5.53 -19.87 -23.70
C PRO A 135 5.63 -19.91 -22.17
N GLU A 136 4.84 -20.78 -21.54
CA GLU A 136 4.75 -20.82 -20.08
C GLU A 136 6.11 -21.14 -19.42
N ALA A 137 6.82 -22.11 -19.98
CA ALA A 137 8.14 -22.53 -19.48
C ALA A 137 9.22 -21.45 -19.60
N GLU A 138 9.08 -20.53 -20.57
CA GLU A 138 9.96 -19.39 -20.73
C GLU A 138 9.54 -18.27 -19.75
N GLY A 139 8.25 -17.92 -19.73
CA GLY A 139 7.71 -16.89 -18.89
C GLY A 139 7.96 -17.12 -17.40
N ALA A 140 7.82 -18.40 -16.96
CA ALA A 140 8.00 -18.77 -15.56
C ALA A 140 9.44 -18.59 -15.01
N LYS A 141 10.42 -18.35 -15.88
CA LYS A 141 11.84 -18.19 -15.51
C LYS A 141 12.30 -16.72 -15.50
N LEU A 142 11.42 -15.80 -15.90
CA LEU A 142 11.81 -14.39 -16.04
C LEU A 142 12.15 -13.77 -14.68
N ALA A 143 13.27 -13.05 -14.66
CA ALA A 143 13.67 -12.10 -13.65
C ALA A 143 13.49 -10.65 -14.19
N TYR A 144 13.64 -9.65 -13.32
CA TYR A 144 13.53 -8.24 -13.77
C TYR A 144 14.61 -7.88 -14.78
N GLU A 145 15.80 -8.43 -14.60
CA GLU A 145 16.98 -8.21 -15.45
C GLU A 145 16.75 -8.67 -16.87
N ASP A 146 15.98 -9.75 -17.07
CA ASP A 146 15.64 -10.28 -18.40
C ASP A 146 14.92 -9.27 -19.28
N LEU A 147 14.20 -8.30 -18.69
CA LEU A 147 13.49 -7.29 -19.47
C LEU A 147 14.43 -6.34 -20.24
N ALA A 148 15.72 -6.32 -19.90
CA ALA A 148 16.78 -5.62 -20.64
C ALA A 148 17.40 -6.46 -21.78
N ASP A 149 17.06 -7.76 -21.87
CA ASP A 149 17.57 -8.64 -22.95
C ASP A 149 17.04 -8.18 -24.32
N PRO A 150 17.88 -8.10 -25.36
CA PRO A 150 17.49 -7.71 -26.72
C PRO A 150 16.35 -8.54 -27.34
N ARG A 151 16.10 -9.78 -26.87
CA ARG A 151 14.95 -10.60 -27.31
C ARG A 151 13.60 -9.92 -27.08
N PHE A 152 13.53 -8.99 -26.10
CA PHE A 152 12.34 -8.21 -25.79
C PHE A 152 12.27 -6.86 -26.50
N LYS A 153 13.13 -6.59 -27.49
CA LYS A 153 13.11 -5.32 -28.24
C LYS A 153 11.73 -5.03 -28.82
N GLY A 154 11.14 -3.91 -28.43
CA GLY A 154 9.79 -3.49 -28.84
C GLY A 154 8.67 -4.34 -28.26
N LYS A 155 8.90 -5.06 -27.15
CA LYS A 155 7.93 -6.00 -26.56
C LYS A 155 7.60 -5.72 -25.10
N VAL A 156 8.18 -4.69 -24.49
CA VAL A 156 7.97 -4.36 -23.08
C VAL A 156 7.00 -3.19 -22.93
N CYS A 157 5.98 -3.33 -22.08
CA CYS A 157 5.16 -2.21 -21.64
C CYS A 157 5.36 -1.95 -20.14
N ILE A 158 5.44 -0.66 -19.80
CA ILE A 158 5.60 -0.21 -18.42
C ILE A 158 4.89 1.14 -18.24
N ARG A 159 4.40 1.40 -17.03
CA ARG A 159 4.01 2.75 -16.62
C ARG A 159 5.25 3.62 -16.42
N SER A 160 5.07 4.93 -16.20
CA SER A 160 6.17 5.86 -15.94
C SER A 160 7.20 5.28 -14.97
N GLY A 161 8.49 5.41 -15.30
CA GLY A 161 9.60 5.02 -14.43
C GLY A 161 9.60 5.81 -13.12
N GLN A 162 9.15 7.07 -13.17
CA GLN A 162 9.04 7.96 -12.01
C GLN A 162 7.83 7.64 -11.10
N HIS A 163 6.92 6.74 -11.52
CA HIS A 163 5.85 6.33 -10.65
C HIS A 163 6.40 5.57 -9.41
N PRO A 164 5.91 5.83 -8.18
CA PRO A 164 6.43 5.23 -6.94
C PRO A 164 6.66 3.72 -7.00
N TYR A 165 5.79 2.96 -7.69
CA TYR A 165 5.95 1.50 -7.80
C TYR A 165 7.17 1.07 -8.62
N ASN A 166 7.48 1.79 -9.70
CA ASN A 166 8.66 1.52 -10.51
C ASN A 166 9.92 2.09 -9.87
N THR A 167 9.83 3.29 -9.28
CA THR A 167 10.95 3.86 -8.52
C THR A 167 11.36 2.95 -7.37
N ALA A 168 10.40 2.32 -6.67
CA ALA A 168 10.70 1.35 -5.61
C ALA A 168 11.42 0.09 -6.15
N LEU A 169 10.97 -0.45 -7.29
CA LEU A 169 11.67 -1.56 -7.94
C LEU A 169 13.11 -1.17 -8.33
N PHE A 170 13.27 -0.03 -9.00
CA PHE A 170 14.59 0.42 -9.43
C PHE A 170 15.49 0.80 -8.25
N SER A 171 14.90 1.21 -7.11
CA SER A 171 15.63 1.37 -5.85
C SER A 171 16.14 0.04 -5.30
N ALA A 172 15.32 -1.02 -5.35
CA ALA A 172 15.75 -2.35 -4.95
C ALA A 172 16.89 -2.85 -5.83
N LEU A 173 16.76 -2.73 -7.14
CA LEU A 173 17.84 -3.09 -8.10
C LEU A 173 19.11 -2.24 -7.90
N LEU A 174 18.96 -0.97 -7.51
CA LEU A 174 20.11 -0.12 -7.16
C LEU A 174 20.84 -0.58 -5.90
N VAL A 175 20.12 -1.15 -4.92
CA VAL A 175 20.74 -1.73 -3.71
C VAL A 175 21.41 -3.06 -4.03
N GLU A 176 20.75 -3.90 -4.84
CA GLU A 176 21.24 -5.24 -5.20
C GLU A 176 22.49 -5.19 -6.08
N HIS A 177 22.53 -4.22 -6.99
CA HIS A 177 23.62 -3.97 -7.92
C HIS A 177 24.34 -2.65 -7.55
N ASP A 178 24.59 -1.81 -8.56
CA ASP A 178 25.15 -0.47 -8.37
C ASP A 178 24.56 0.54 -9.37
N GLU A 179 24.99 1.79 -9.31
CA GLU A 179 24.52 2.85 -10.19
C GLU A 179 24.87 2.64 -11.67
N ALA A 180 26.07 2.11 -11.94
CA ALA A 180 26.54 1.87 -13.30
C ALA A 180 25.69 0.77 -13.96
N TRP A 181 25.44 -0.30 -13.22
CA TRP A 181 24.56 -1.37 -13.64
C TRP A 181 23.12 -0.87 -13.86
N LEU A 182 22.56 -0.09 -12.94
CA LEU A 182 21.19 0.40 -13.08
C LEU A 182 21.03 1.33 -14.29
N ARG A 183 22.02 2.19 -14.59
CA ARG A 183 22.02 3.03 -15.79
C ARG A 183 22.01 2.20 -17.09
N ASP A 184 22.86 1.20 -17.17
CA ASP A 184 22.93 0.28 -18.30
C ASP A 184 21.62 -0.49 -18.47
N TYR A 185 21.12 -1.06 -17.36
CA TYR A 185 19.82 -1.75 -17.33
C TYR A 185 18.67 -0.87 -17.82
N LEU A 186 18.50 0.32 -17.25
CA LEU A 186 17.43 1.24 -17.64
C LEU A 186 17.55 1.70 -19.10
N THR A 187 18.78 1.89 -19.60
CA THR A 187 19.02 2.23 -21.00
C THR A 187 18.59 1.10 -21.93
N LYS A 188 18.94 -0.15 -21.60
CA LYS A 188 18.54 -1.34 -22.36
C LYS A 188 17.03 -1.59 -22.27
N LEU A 189 16.47 -1.51 -21.07
CA LEU A 189 15.04 -1.64 -20.84
C LEU A 189 14.26 -0.60 -21.65
N LYS A 190 14.70 0.67 -21.65
CA LYS A 190 14.12 1.73 -22.50
C LYS A 190 14.15 1.36 -23.97
N GLY A 191 15.26 0.78 -24.45
CA GLY A 191 15.40 0.29 -25.84
C GLY A 191 14.45 -0.86 -26.20
N ASN A 192 13.94 -1.59 -25.19
CA ASN A 192 13.01 -2.69 -25.34
C ASN A 192 11.54 -2.29 -25.25
N LEU A 193 11.24 -1.03 -24.93
CA LEU A 193 9.87 -0.58 -24.79
C LEU A 193 9.12 -0.60 -26.12
N ALA A 194 7.90 -1.14 -26.11
CA ALA A 194 6.99 -1.14 -27.27
C ALA A 194 6.33 0.22 -27.48
N ARG A 195 6.21 1.00 -26.43
CA ARG A 195 5.67 2.37 -26.41
C ARG A 195 6.32 3.19 -25.30
N ARG A 196 6.16 4.51 -25.38
CA ARG A 196 6.58 5.40 -24.30
C ARG A 196 5.95 4.94 -22.96
N PRO A 197 6.71 4.97 -21.83
CA PRO A 197 6.17 4.69 -20.50
C PRO A 197 4.95 5.56 -20.19
N GLY A 198 3.90 4.95 -19.65
CA GLY A 198 2.68 5.70 -19.34
C GLY A 198 1.50 4.80 -19.00
N GLY A 199 0.38 5.44 -18.66
CA GLY A 199 -0.80 4.73 -18.14
C GLY A 199 -0.58 4.13 -16.76
N GLY A 200 -1.37 3.13 -16.42
CA GLY A 200 -1.27 2.37 -15.18
C GLY A 200 -1.01 0.89 -15.43
N ASP A 201 -1.02 0.12 -14.35
CA ASP A 201 -0.73 -1.32 -14.43
C ASP A 201 -1.84 -2.12 -15.11
N ARG A 202 -3.09 -1.62 -15.12
CA ARG A 202 -4.20 -2.24 -15.88
C ARG A 202 -4.00 -2.01 -17.39
N GLU A 203 -3.54 -0.82 -17.79
CA GLU A 203 -3.24 -0.50 -19.18
C GLU A 203 -2.07 -1.33 -19.72
N VAL A 204 -1.12 -1.75 -18.87
CA VAL A 204 -0.08 -2.72 -19.27
C VAL A 204 -0.74 -4.04 -19.70
N ALA A 205 -1.70 -4.56 -18.92
CA ALA A 205 -2.43 -5.78 -19.28
C ALA A 205 -3.28 -5.59 -20.55
N ARG A 206 -3.94 -4.43 -20.71
CA ARG A 206 -4.66 -4.05 -21.94
C ARG A 206 -3.75 -4.11 -23.16
N ASP A 207 -2.57 -3.51 -23.06
CA ASP A 207 -1.63 -3.39 -24.17
C ASP A 207 -1.03 -4.76 -24.52
N ILE A 208 -0.80 -5.63 -23.52
CA ILE A 208 -0.42 -7.03 -23.77
C ILE A 208 -1.56 -7.75 -24.51
N ARG A 209 -2.81 -7.61 -24.06
CA ARG A 209 -3.95 -8.21 -24.75
C ARG A 209 -4.07 -7.71 -26.20
N ALA A 210 -3.83 -6.44 -26.43
CA ALA A 210 -3.89 -5.83 -27.75
C ALA A 210 -2.71 -6.20 -28.67
N GLY A 211 -1.72 -6.95 -28.18
CA GLY A 211 -0.53 -7.32 -28.97
C GLY A 211 0.49 -6.21 -29.15
N ILE A 212 0.38 -5.10 -28.41
CA ILE A 212 1.33 -3.99 -28.43
C ILE A 212 2.65 -4.42 -27.78
N CYS A 213 2.58 -5.20 -26.72
CA CYS A 213 3.73 -5.77 -26.02
C CYS A 213 3.45 -7.21 -25.58
N ASP A 214 4.51 -7.96 -25.30
CA ASP A 214 4.42 -9.36 -24.87
C ASP A 214 4.60 -9.50 -23.35
N VAL A 215 5.37 -8.58 -22.76
CA VAL A 215 5.68 -8.56 -21.32
C VAL A 215 5.56 -7.15 -20.77
N GLY A 216 5.45 -7.03 -19.44
CA GLY A 216 5.44 -5.73 -18.77
C GLY A 216 5.53 -5.83 -17.25
N LEU A 217 5.76 -4.70 -16.59
CA LEU A 217 5.85 -4.60 -15.13
C LEU A 217 4.52 -4.09 -14.54
N ALA A 218 3.98 -4.83 -13.58
CA ALA A 218 2.76 -4.45 -12.89
C ALA A 218 2.69 -5.05 -11.46
N ASN A 219 1.86 -4.49 -10.60
CA ASN A 219 1.62 -5.08 -9.29
C ASN A 219 0.65 -6.25 -9.39
N THR A 220 0.89 -7.28 -8.58
CA THR A 220 0.10 -8.52 -8.55
C THR A 220 -1.39 -8.31 -8.41
N TYR A 221 -1.83 -7.44 -7.51
CA TYR A 221 -3.24 -7.27 -7.16
C TYR A 221 -4.12 -6.76 -8.31
N TYR A 222 -3.55 -6.06 -9.30
CA TYR A 222 -4.33 -5.59 -10.44
C TYR A 222 -4.90 -6.72 -11.30
N GLN A 223 -4.16 -7.84 -11.45
CA GLN A 223 -4.76 -8.99 -12.12
C GLN A 223 -5.95 -9.55 -11.33
N GLY A 224 -5.84 -9.62 -10.00
CA GLY A 224 -6.96 -10.02 -9.15
C GLY A 224 -8.18 -9.12 -9.33
N LEU A 225 -7.98 -7.81 -9.31
CA LEU A 225 -9.06 -6.82 -9.55
C LEU A 225 -9.71 -6.99 -10.93
N MET A 226 -8.91 -7.21 -11.98
CA MET A 226 -9.41 -7.42 -13.34
C MET A 226 -10.21 -8.73 -13.44
N LEU A 227 -9.65 -9.83 -12.93
CA LEU A 227 -10.30 -11.16 -12.97
C LEU A 227 -11.59 -11.22 -12.15
N SER A 228 -11.69 -10.45 -11.07
CA SER A 228 -12.91 -10.37 -10.24
C SER A 228 -14.14 -9.81 -10.99
N GLY A 229 -13.89 -9.13 -12.11
CA GLY A 229 -14.95 -8.46 -12.88
C GLY A 229 -15.43 -7.13 -12.28
N LYS A 230 -14.87 -6.68 -11.14
CA LYS A 230 -15.24 -5.39 -10.53
C LYS A 230 -15.00 -4.19 -11.45
N GLY A 231 -14.05 -4.30 -12.40
CA GLY A 231 -13.77 -3.30 -13.42
C GLY A 231 -14.54 -3.47 -14.74
N GLY A 232 -15.52 -4.40 -14.80
CA GLY A 232 -16.27 -4.74 -16.02
C GLY A 232 -15.60 -5.81 -16.87
N GLU A 233 -16.34 -6.32 -17.86
CA GLU A 233 -15.92 -7.45 -18.70
C GLU A 233 -14.69 -7.13 -19.56
N GLU A 234 -14.54 -5.88 -19.97
CA GLU A 234 -13.38 -5.45 -20.73
C GLU A 234 -12.10 -5.64 -19.92
N GLN A 235 -12.05 -5.15 -18.67
CA GLN A 235 -10.88 -5.33 -17.79
C GLN A 235 -10.67 -6.81 -17.44
N ARG A 236 -11.74 -7.58 -17.27
CA ARG A 236 -11.66 -9.02 -17.06
C ARG A 236 -10.93 -9.69 -18.21
N SER A 237 -11.24 -9.31 -19.46
CA SER A 237 -10.57 -9.84 -20.64
C SER A 237 -9.07 -9.51 -20.68
N TRP A 238 -8.65 -8.34 -20.15
CA TRP A 238 -7.22 -8.00 -20.01
C TRP A 238 -6.53 -8.91 -18.99
N GLY A 239 -7.17 -9.13 -17.84
CA GLY A 239 -6.64 -10.03 -16.79
C GLY A 239 -6.51 -11.47 -17.24
N GLN A 240 -7.44 -11.95 -18.11
CA GLN A 240 -7.38 -13.30 -18.68
C GLN A 240 -6.27 -13.48 -19.72
N ALA A 241 -5.87 -12.42 -20.41
CA ALA A 241 -4.83 -12.47 -21.43
C ALA A 241 -3.40 -12.58 -20.89
N ILE A 242 -3.21 -12.35 -19.59
CA ILE A 242 -1.89 -12.32 -18.95
C ILE A 242 -1.72 -13.44 -17.93
N ARG A 243 -0.46 -13.84 -17.69
CA ARG A 243 0.00 -14.53 -16.48
C ARG A 243 0.81 -13.57 -15.63
N VAL A 244 0.67 -13.67 -14.30
CA VAL A 244 1.59 -13.07 -13.33
C VAL A 244 2.79 -13.99 -13.18
N VAL A 245 3.98 -13.46 -13.29
CA VAL A 245 5.24 -14.13 -12.99
C VAL A 245 5.90 -13.41 -11.82
N LEU A 246 6.16 -14.18 -10.76
CA LEU A 246 6.94 -13.73 -9.61
C LEU A 246 8.39 -14.15 -9.86
N PRO A 247 9.38 -13.23 -9.88
CA PRO A 247 10.77 -13.59 -10.06
C PRO A 247 11.25 -14.62 -9.04
N ASN A 248 11.92 -15.69 -9.52
CA ASN A 248 12.33 -16.83 -8.69
C ASN A 248 13.49 -16.51 -7.74
N ASP A 249 14.29 -15.51 -8.05
CA ASP A 249 15.37 -14.97 -7.20
C ASP A 249 14.84 -14.10 -6.06
N GLY A 250 13.64 -13.57 -6.19
CA GLY A 250 12.92 -12.81 -5.17
C GLY A 250 12.17 -11.63 -5.79
N ALA A 251 10.87 -11.57 -5.52
CA ALA A 251 10.06 -10.44 -5.97
C ALA A 251 10.27 -9.23 -5.05
N MET A 252 10.39 -8.04 -5.63
CA MET A 252 10.32 -6.81 -4.87
C MET A 252 8.92 -6.64 -4.30
N VAL A 253 8.84 -6.58 -2.98
CA VAL A 253 7.59 -6.39 -2.24
C VAL A 253 7.50 -4.94 -1.78
N ASN A 254 6.32 -4.35 -1.94
CA ASN A 254 6.00 -3.03 -1.42
C ASN A 254 4.79 -3.13 -0.48
N VAL A 255 4.53 -2.10 0.30
CA VAL A 255 3.52 -2.12 1.34
C VAL A 255 2.49 -0.99 1.18
N SER A 256 1.28 -1.24 1.68
CA SER A 256 0.45 -0.17 2.22
C SER A 256 0.69 -0.16 3.71
N GLY A 257 1.01 1.00 4.25
CA GLY A 257 1.33 1.13 5.67
C GLY A 257 0.74 2.39 6.27
N ALA A 258 0.77 2.44 7.58
CA ALA A 258 0.24 3.58 8.32
C ALA A 258 1.15 3.96 9.50
N VAL A 259 0.98 5.20 9.92
CA VAL A 259 1.57 5.78 11.12
C VAL A 259 0.48 6.40 11.98
N VAL A 260 0.68 6.44 13.28
CA VAL A 260 -0.06 7.38 14.13
C VAL A 260 0.58 8.76 13.94
N ALA A 261 -0.22 9.74 13.57
CA ALA A 261 0.27 11.10 13.30
C ALA A 261 0.90 11.70 14.56
N ARG A 262 1.95 12.50 14.39
CA ARG A 262 2.73 13.06 15.51
C ARG A 262 1.87 13.79 16.54
N HIS A 263 0.87 14.51 16.08
CA HIS A 263 0.00 15.35 16.90
C HIS A 263 -1.43 14.81 16.96
N ALA A 264 -1.62 13.49 16.77
CA ALA A 264 -2.94 12.85 16.76
C ALA A 264 -3.77 13.24 17.98
N PRO A 265 -4.90 13.93 17.80
CA PRO A 265 -5.79 14.30 18.92
C PRO A 265 -6.47 13.07 19.53
N ASN A 266 -6.78 12.04 18.73
CA ASN A 266 -7.47 10.83 19.16
C ASN A 266 -6.51 9.61 19.10
N ARG A 267 -5.33 9.74 19.74
CA ARG A 267 -4.25 8.74 19.68
C ARG A 267 -4.70 7.32 20.03
N GLU A 268 -5.52 7.16 21.06
CA GLU A 268 -5.99 5.84 21.50
C GLU A 268 -6.87 5.17 20.44
N GLU A 269 -7.77 5.92 19.82
CA GLU A 269 -8.61 5.43 18.73
C GLU A 269 -7.78 5.13 17.46
N ALA A 270 -6.72 5.92 17.21
CA ALA A 270 -5.77 5.65 16.14
C ALA A 270 -5.07 4.29 16.32
N VAL A 271 -4.62 3.98 17.54
CA VAL A 271 -3.99 2.69 17.85
C VAL A 271 -4.99 1.54 17.69
N LYS A 272 -6.22 1.70 18.21
CA LYS A 272 -7.30 0.69 18.03
C LYS A 272 -7.59 0.44 16.54
N LEU A 273 -7.60 1.48 15.71
CA LEU A 273 -7.78 1.32 14.27
C LEU A 273 -6.64 0.52 13.65
N LEU A 274 -5.38 0.80 13.99
CA LEU A 274 -4.23 0.03 13.48
C LEU A 274 -4.28 -1.43 13.93
N GLU A 275 -4.59 -1.70 15.21
CA GLU A 275 -4.75 -3.05 15.76
C GLU A 275 -5.87 -3.82 15.06
N PHE A 276 -7.01 -3.16 14.80
CA PHE A 276 -8.08 -3.75 14.02
C PHE A 276 -7.62 -4.08 12.59
N LEU A 277 -6.97 -3.14 11.89
CA LEU A 277 -6.50 -3.37 10.53
C LEU A 277 -5.45 -4.50 10.42
N ALA A 278 -4.71 -4.77 11.51
CA ALA A 278 -3.79 -5.90 11.63
C ALA A 278 -4.45 -7.19 12.17
N SER A 279 -5.73 -7.16 12.52
CA SER A 279 -6.45 -8.34 13.04
C SER A 279 -6.67 -9.41 11.96
N PRO A 280 -6.86 -10.70 12.33
CA PRO A 280 -7.17 -11.75 11.37
C PRO A 280 -8.39 -11.42 10.50
N GLU A 281 -9.44 -10.85 11.11
CA GLU A 281 -10.67 -10.45 10.41
C GLU A 281 -10.40 -9.38 9.34
N ALA A 282 -9.71 -8.30 9.70
CA ALA A 282 -9.42 -7.22 8.77
C ALA A 282 -8.44 -7.67 7.66
N GLN A 283 -7.48 -8.51 7.99
CA GLN A 283 -6.54 -9.04 7.00
C GLN A 283 -7.20 -9.98 6.00
N ALA A 284 -8.17 -10.79 6.41
CA ALA A 284 -9.00 -11.59 5.50
C ALA A 284 -9.85 -10.70 4.58
N LEU A 285 -10.49 -9.64 5.14
CA LEU A 285 -11.23 -8.66 4.36
C LEU A 285 -10.32 -7.89 3.37
N TYR A 286 -9.09 -7.59 3.79
CA TYR A 286 -8.10 -6.93 2.93
C TYR A 286 -7.74 -7.79 1.72
N ALA A 287 -7.43 -9.07 1.96
CA ALA A 287 -7.11 -10.03 0.91
C ALA A 287 -8.30 -10.19 -0.08
N GLU A 288 -9.52 -10.33 0.43
CA GLU A 288 -10.74 -10.50 -0.37
C GLU A 288 -11.10 -9.25 -1.17
N ALA A 289 -11.01 -8.06 -0.55
CA ALA A 289 -11.42 -6.82 -1.21
C ALA A 289 -10.39 -6.35 -2.25
N ASN A 290 -9.11 -6.51 -1.97
CA ASN A 290 -8.03 -5.83 -2.67
C ASN A 290 -7.08 -6.76 -3.44
N PHE A 291 -7.15 -8.09 -3.23
CA PHE A 291 -6.22 -9.05 -3.87
C PHE A 291 -4.76 -8.79 -3.52
N GLU A 292 -4.51 -8.21 -2.35
CA GLU A 292 -3.17 -8.00 -1.80
C GLU A 292 -2.81 -9.15 -0.84
N TYR A 293 -1.51 -9.33 -0.61
CA TYR A 293 -1.04 -10.28 0.39
C TYR A 293 -1.23 -9.69 1.79
N PRO A 294 -1.80 -10.44 2.73
CA PRO A 294 -1.89 -10.00 4.12
C PRO A 294 -0.50 -9.92 4.75
N VAL A 295 -0.34 -9.07 5.76
CA VAL A 295 0.89 -9.00 6.56
C VAL A 295 1.00 -10.15 7.57
N ARG A 296 -0.14 -10.74 7.96
CA ARG A 296 -0.22 -11.88 8.87
C ARG A 296 0.01 -13.19 8.12
N ALA A 297 0.89 -14.02 8.64
CA ALA A 297 1.16 -15.34 8.07
C ALA A 297 -0.02 -16.34 8.20
N ASP A 298 -0.90 -16.12 9.20
CA ASP A 298 -2.08 -16.96 9.46
C ASP A 298 -3.36 -16.49 8.76
N ALA A 299 -3.30 -15.38 8.02
CA ALA A 299 -4.43 -14.91 7.24
C ALA A 299 -4.51 -15.60 5.87
N PRO A 300 -5.73 -15.96 5.39
CA PRO A 300 -5.89 -16.63 4.12
C PRO A 300 -5.55 -15.70 2.95
N LEU A 301 -4.94 -16.27 1.91
CA LEU A 301 -4.82 -15.61 0.61
C LEU A 301 -6.13 -15.72 -0.17
N HIS A 302 -6.46 -14.69 -0.94
CA HIS A 302 -7.52 -14.83 -1.93
C HIS A 302 -7.13 -15.92 -2.95
N PRO A 303 -8.05 -16.81 -3.41
CA PRO A 303 -7.72 -17.91 -4.32
C PRO A 303 -6.99 -17.48 -5.61
N ILE A 304 -7.35 -16.31 -6.18
CA ILE A 304 -6.66 -15.74 -7.34
C ILE A 304 -5.20 -15.42 -7.00
N VAL A 305 -4.92 -14.86 -5.81
CA VAL A 305 -3.56 -14.51 -5.36
C VAL A 305 -2.74 -15.77 -5.09
N ALA A 306 -3.36 -16.77 -4.47
CA ALA A 306 -2.74 -18.08 -4.27
C ALA A 306 -2.36 -18.74 -5.61
N GLY A 307 -3.17 -18.51 -6.66
CA GLY A 307 -2.90 -19.00 -8.02
C GLY A 307 -1.68 -18.36 -8.72
N PHE A 308 -1.11 -17.28 -8.18
CA PHE A 308 0.15 -16.70 -8.71
C PHE A 308 1.39 -17.53 -8.32
N GLY A 309 1.24 -18.50 -7.43
CA GLY A 309 2.34 -19.31 -6.89
C GLY A 309 2.90 -18.74 -5.59
N THR A 310 3.97 -19.36 -5.11
CA THR A 310 4.61 -18.95 -3.85
C THR A 310 5.37 -17.64 -4.03
N LEU A 311 5.02 -16.64 -3.23
CA LEU A 311 5.76 -15.39 -3.19
C LEU A 311 7.08 -15.59 -2.41
N LYS A 312 8.21 -15.57 -3.11
CA LYS A 312 9.51 -15.43 -2.51
C LYS A 312 9.83 -13.93 -2.45
N VAL A 313 9.99 -13.38 -1.26
CA VAL A 313 10.33 -11.98 -1.06
C VAL A 313 11.82 -11.78 -1.29
N GLY A 314 12.19 -10.73 -2.02
CA GLY A 314 13.59 -10.33 -2.20
C GLY A 314 14.27 -9.97 -0.88
N ALA A 315 15.60 -10.05 -0.85
CA ALA A 315 16.38 -9.88 0.37
C ALA A 315 16.48 -8.43 0.86
N ILE A 316 16.21 -7.45 -0.02
CA ILE A 316 16.37 -6.02 0.30
C ILE A 316 15.25 -5.55 1.22
N SER A 317 15.61 -4.94 2.33
CA SER A 317 14.64 -4.43 3.29
C SER A 317 13.88 -3.20 2.76
N LEU A 318 12.66 -3.01 3.25
CA LEU A 318 11.82 -1.87 2.85
C LEU A 318 12.48 -0.50 3.14
N PRO A 319 13.15 -0.28 4.30
CA PRO A 319 13.88 0.98 4.55
C PRO A 319 15.05 1.19 3.58
N GLU A 320 15.79 0.15 3.19
CA GLU A 320 16.88 0.26 2.21
C GLU A 320 16.35 0.66 0.83
N ILE A 321 15.21 0.09 0.40
CA ILE A 321 14.53 0.49 -0.83
C ILE A 321 14.15 1.97 -0.77
N ALA A 322 13.53 2.41 0.32
CA ALA A 322 13.10 3.79 0.50
C ALA A 322 14.29 4.77 0.47
N ALA A 323 15.40 4.43 1.14
CA ALA A 323 16.61 5.27 1.22
C ALA A 323 17.25 5.52 -0.17
N ARG A 324 17.03 4.64 -1.15
CA ARG A 324 17.59 4.78 -2.52
C ARG A 324 16.63 5.45 -3.50
N ARG A 325 15.40 5.77 -3.10
CA ARG A 325 14.35 6.30 -3.99
C ARG A 325 14.76 7.57 -4.74
N ALA A 326 15.32 8.55 -4.02
CA ALA A 326 15.74 9.81 -4.63
C ALA A 326 16.84 9.58 -5.69
N ARG A 327 17.79 8.68 -5.41
CA ARG A 327 18.88 8.38 -6.32
C ARG A 327 18.40 7.61 -7.55
N ALA A 328 17.54 6.61 -7.37
CA ALA A 328 16.91 5.89 -8.50
C ALA A 328 16.12 6.83 -9.41
N SER A 329 15.35 7.77 -8.83
CA SER A 329 14.63 8.80 -9.57
C SER A 329 15.58 9.69 -10.41
N GLN A 330 16.70 10.14 -9.84
CA GLN A 330 17.72 10.91 -10.58
C GLN A 330 18.30 10.12 -11.76
N ILE A 331 18.60 8.82 -11.55
CA ILE A 331 19.13 7.97 -12.63
C ILE A 331 18.10 7.80 -13.75
N LEU A 332 16.82 7.66 -13.45
CA LEU A 332 15.74 7.63 -14.43
C LEU A 332 15.69 8.91 -15.28
N ASP A 333 15.89 10.07 -14.65
CA ASP A 333 15.94 11.36 -15.36
C ASP A 333 17.21 11.48 -16.23
N GLU A 334 18.37 11.04 -15.72
CA GLU A 334 19.66 11.06 -16.42
C GLU A 334 19.62 10.21 -17.70
N VAL A 335 19.00 9.02 -17.64
CA VAL A 335 18.80 8.16 -18.85
C VAL A 335 17.61 8.61 -19.71
N GLY A 336 16.84 9.59 -19.23
CA GLY A 336 15.63 10.08 -19.90
C GLY A 336 14.58 8.99 -20.10
N PHE A 337 14.36 8.15 -19.10
CA PHE A 337 13.56 6.92 -19.22
C PHE A 337 12.14 7.17 -19.73
N ASP A 338 11.49 8.21 -19.25
CA ASP A 338 10.10 8.57 -19.58
C ASP A 338 9.97 9.50 -20.81
N ARG A 339 11.07 9.76 -21.52
CA ARG A 339 11.12 10.68 -22.67
C ARG A 339 11.07 9.96 -24.01
#